data_2611835cae607461a0b53d961496a5c1
#
_entry.id   2611835cae607461a0b53d961496a5c1
#
_cell.length_a   1.000
_cell.length_b   1.000
_cell.length_c   1.000
_cell.angle_alpha   90.00
_cell.angle_beta   90.00
_cell.angle_gamma   90.00
#
_symmetry.space_group_name_H-M   'P 1'
#
loop_
_entity.id
_entity.type
_entity.pdbx_description
1 polymer ?
#
loop_
_entity_poly.entity_id
_entity_poly.type
_entity_poly.pdbx_seq_one_letter_code
_entity_poly.pdbx_strand_id
1 'polypeptide(L)' 'MESWDINKHKDIKTPESVIKFLNEIDNICKKYNFSISHEDSHGGFILEKYNDYNIKWLKDCMLDLEED' A
#
# COMPACT_ATOMS: atom_id res chain seq x y z
N MET A 1 -10.74 -5.63 7.00
CA MET A 1 -9.33 -5.41 6.70
C MET A 1 -8.62 -4.81 7.90
N GLU A 2 -7.45 -5.31 8.21
CA GLU A 2 -6.63 -4.77 9.29
C GLU A 2 -5.29 -4.30 8.75
N SER A 3 -4.69 -3.32 9.43
CA SER A 3 -3.40 -2.76 9.06
C SER A 3 -2.57 -2.55 10.32
N TRP A 4 -1.26 -2.69 10.19
CA TRP A 4 -0.34 -2.37 11.29
C TRP A 4 -0.19 -0.86 11.42
N ASP A 5 -0.45 -0.33 12.61
CA ASP A 5 -0.28 1.08 12.94
C ASP A 5 1.07 1.27 13.62
N ILE A 6 1.97 1.99 12.97
CA ILE A 6 3.32 2.23 13.49
C ILE A 6 3.28 2.99 14.82
N ASN A 7 2.36 3.93 14.96
CA ASN A 7 2.29 4.78 16.13
C ASN A 7 1.76 4.04 17.36
N LYS A 8 0.81 3.15 17.16
CA LYS A 8 0.17 2.38 18.23
C LYS A 8 0.83 1.03 18.48
N HIS A 9 1.73 0.60 17.61
CA HIS A 9 2.41 -0.71 17.66
C HIS A 9 1.43 -1.88 17.77
N LYS A 10 0.37 -1.85 16.95
CA LYS A 10 -0.63 -2.92 16.91
C LYS A 10 -1.40 -2.88 15.60
N ASP A 11 -2.06 -3.98 15.29
CA ASP A 11 -3.01 -4.03 14.19
C ASP A 11 -4.27 -3.25 14.58
N ILE A 12 -4.77 -2.47 13.63
CA ILE A 12 -6.01 -1.71 13.77
C ILE A 12 -6.94 -2.05 12.61
N LYS A 13 -8.22 -1.76 12.79
CA LYS A 13 -9.15 -1.79 11.66
C LYS A 13 -8.72 -0.71 10.68
N THR A 14 -8.52 -1.10 9.43
CA THR A 14 -8.08 -0.16 8.40
C THR A 14 -9.13 0.93 8.19
N PRO A 15 -8.78 2.22 8.30
CA PRO A 15 -9.73 3.30 8.03
C PRO A 15 -10.33 3.19 6.63
N GLU A 16 -11.59 3.54 6.49
CA GLU A 16 -12.28 3.43 5.20
C GLU A 16 -11.63 4.29 4.12
N SER A 17 -11.14 5.46 4.48
CA SER A 17 -10.42 6.33 3.54
C SER A 17 -9.16 5.66 2.98
N VAL A 18 -8.47 4.88 3.79
CA VAL A 18 -7.28 4.12 3.35
C VAL A 18 -7.70 3.02 2.39
N ILE A 19 -8.78 2.29 2.72
CA ILE A 19 -9.30 1.23 1.83
C ILE A 19 -9.66 1.81 0.46
N LYS A 20 -10.36 2.94 0.44
CA LYS A 20 -10.73 3.61 -0.81
C LYS A 20 -9.50 4.04 -1.61
N PHE A 21 -8.53 4.62 -0.94
CA PHE A 21 -7.27 5.06 -1.56
C PHE A 21 -6.55 3.88 -2.22
N LEU A 22 -6.40 2.78 -1.48
CA LEU A 22 -5.70 1.59 -1.99
C LEU A 22 -6.46 0.96 -3.17
N ASN A 23 -7.80 0.94 -3.11
CA ASN A 23 -8.61 0.42 -4.21
C ASN A 23 -8.48 1.28 -5.47
N GLU A 24 -8.43 2.59 -5.32
CA GLU A 24 -8.22 3.49 -6.45
C GLU A 24 -6.83 3.31 -7.08
N ILE A 25 -5.80 3.13 -6.26
CA ILE A 25 -4.47 2.83 -6.78
C ILE A 25 -4.47 1.51 -7.55
N ASP A 26 -5.12 0.47 -7.02
CA ASP A 26 -5.24 -0.81 -7.71
C ASP A 26 -5.90 -0.63 -9.09
N ASN A 27 -6.98 0.15 -9.14
CA ASN A 27 -7.67 0.41 -10.41
C ASN A 27 -6.78 1.14 -11.42
N ILE A 28 -6.00 2.12 -10.97
CA ILE A 28 -5.05 2.84 -11.83
C ILE A 28 -3.96 1.88 -12.32
N CYS A 29 -3.45 1.03 -11.45
CA CYS A 29 -2.44 0.04 -11.81
C CYS A 29 -2.96 -0.90 -12.91
N LYS A 30 -4.20 -1.37 -12.76
CA LYS A 30 -4.83 -2.23 -13.77
C LYS A 30 -5.01 -1.50 -15.10
N LYS A 31 -5.45 -0.25 -15.02
CA LYS A 31 -5.71 0.55 -16.22
C LYS A 31 -4.47 0.72 -17.09
N TYR A 32 -3.32 0.94 -16.48
CA TYR A 32 -2.08 1.19 -17.20
C TYR A 32 -1.17 -0.03 -17.29
N ASN A 33 -1.54 -1.14 -16.67
CA ASN A 33 -0.76 -2.36 -16.59
C ASN A 33 0.60 -2.14 -15.92
N PHE A 34 0.59 -1.34 -14.85
CA PHE A 34 1.76 -1.09 -14.01
C PHE A 34 1.48 -1.49 -12.57
N SER A 35 2.53 -1.78 -11.83
CA SER A 35 2.49 -1.91 -10.38
C SER A 35 3.76 -1.33 -9.79
N ILE A 36 3.74 -1.14 -8.47
CA ILE A 36 4.82 -0.48 -7.75
C ILE A 36 5.37 -1.44 -6.71
N SER A 37 6.69 -1.60 -6.71
CA SER A 37 7.40 -2.29 -5.64
C SER A 37 8.48 -1.36 -5.11
N HIS A 38 9.24 -1.81 -4.13
CA HIS A 38 10.36 -1.04 -3.65
C HIS A 38 11.63 -1.86 -3.66
N GLU A 39 12.75 -1.16 -3.82
CA GLU A 39 14.08 -1.75 -3.79
C GLU A 39 14.61 -1.60 -2.35
N ASP A 40 15.00 -2.73 -1.74
CA ASP A 40 15.32 -2.74 -0.32
C ASP A 40 16.65 -2.08 0.03
N SER A 41 17.62 -2.11 -0.89
CA SER A 41 18.97 -1.61 -0.61
C SER A 41 19.04 -0.09 -0.52
N HIS A 42 18.27 0.61 -1.33
CA HIS A 42 18.31 2.08 -1.42
C HIS A 42 16.98 2.75 -1.08
N GLY A 43 15.95 1.95 -0.83
CA GLY A 43 14.63 2.47 -0.52
C GLY A 43 13.91 3.14 -1.70
N GLY A 44 14.38 2.94 -2.92
CA GLY A 44 13.72 3.49 -4.09
C GLY A 44 12.48 2.70 -4.49
N PHE A 45 11.57 3.35 -5.21
CA PHE A 45 10.43 2.66 -5.81
C PHE A 45 10.79 2.09 -7.18
N ILE A 46 10.18 0.95 -7.51
CA ILE A 46 10.35 0.32 -8.81
C ILE A 46 8.98 0.26 -9.48
N LEU A 47 8.91 0.72 -10.73
CA LEU A 47 7.72 0.59 -11.55
C LEU A 47 7.85 -0.68 -12.39
N GLU A 48 6.90 -1.58 -12.23
CA GLU A 48 6.89 -2.87 -12.91
C GLU A 48 5.57 -3.08 -13.64
N LYS A 49 5.49 -4.12 -14.45
CA LYS A 49 4.23 -4.56 -15.01
C LYS A 49 3.27 -4.95 -13.89
N TYR A 50 1.96 -4.78 -14.15
CA TYR A 50 0.94 -5.17 -13.18
C TYR A 50 1.15 -6.62 -12.74
N ASN A 51 1.16 -6.85 -11.44
CA ASN A 51 1.09 -8.19 -10.88
C ASN A 51 0.39 -8.14 -9.53
N ASP A 52 -0.31 -9.22 -9.21
CA ASP A 52 -1.12 -9.30 -7.98
C ASP A 52 -0.26 -9.29 -6.72
N TYR A 53 0.96 -9.76 -6.79
CA TYR A 53 1.87 -9.78 -5.65
C TYR A 53 2.19 -8.36 -5.18
N ASN A 54 2.54 -7.47 -6.11
CA ASN A 54 2.84 -6.08 -5.76
C ASN A 54 1.61 -5.35 -5.22
N ILE A 55 0.44 -5.64 -5.76
CA ILE A 55 -0.82 -5.03 -5.27
C ILE A 55 -1.13 -5.50 -3.86
N LYS A 56 -0.98 -6.79 -3.59
CA LYS A 56 -1.18 -7.33 -2.25
C LYS A 56 -0.21 -6.70 -1.26
N TRP A 57 1.06 -6.58 -1.65
CA TRP A 57 2.09 -5.99 -0.82
C TRP A 57 1.77 -4.54 -0.47
N LEU A 58 1.32 -3.76 -1.46
CA LEU A 58 0.89 -2.39 -1.23
C LEU A 58 -0.29 -2.33 -0.24
N LYS A 59 -1.27 -3.23 -0.38
CA LYS A 59 -2.44 -3.27 0.50
C LYS A 59 -2.08 -3.70 1.93
N ASP A 60 -0.98 -4.40 2.10
CA ASP A 60 -0.46 -4.80 3.41
C ASP A 60 0.46 -3.74 4.03
N CYS A 61 0.47 -2.52 3.49
CA CYS A 61 1.34 -1.45 3.98
C CYS A 61 1.06 -1.10 5.44
N MET A 62 2.11 -0.66 6.12
CA MET A 62 1.99 -0.10 7.47
C MET A 62 1.44 1.32 7.39
N LEU A 63 0.72 1.73 8.43
CA LEU A 63 0.12 3.05 8.49
C LEU A 63 0.87 3.95 9.47
N ASP A 64 1.13 5.16 9.02
CA ASP A 64 1.70 6.24 9.83
C ASP A 64 0.89 7.50 9.52
N LEU A 65 -0.32 7.57 10.08
CA LEU A 65 -1.30 8.60 9.78
C LEU A 65 -1.61 9.50 10.97
N GLU A 66 -0.79 9.43 12.00
CA GLU A 66 -1.01 10.28 13.18
C GLU A 66 -0.78 11.73 12.82
N GLU A 67 -1.72 12.57 13.21
CA GLU A 67 -1.63 14.02 13.02
C GLU A 67 -1.21 14.70 14.30
N ASP A 68 -0.38 15.73 14.19
CA ASP A 68 0.06 16.53 15.33
C ASP A 68 -1.04 17.51 15.78
#